data_000ee6d0e8bf9689a02425169a03b5ba
#
_entry.id   000ee6d0e8bf9689a02425169a03b5ba
#
_cell.length_a   1.000
_cell.length_b   1.000
_cell.length_c   1.000
_cell.angle_alpha   90.00
_cell.angle_beta   90.00
_cell.angle_gamma   90.00
#
_symmetry.space_group_name_H-M   'P 1'
#
loop_
_entity.id
_entity.type
_entity.pdbx_description
1 polymer ?
#
loop_
_entity_poly.entity_id
_entity_poly.type
_entity_poly.pdbx_seq_one_letter_code
_entity_poly.pdbx_strand_id
1 'polypeptide(L)'
;MANPVWNQVLAAFESQRAHNEQENDRRRREIADQYPELDALVRQRHEMIMGAVRGAFSGGQMQTAESVMAEYNQKIAAMLKEKGYPANYLEPICKCPLCGDTGYIYENAVQKQCECLKKAYQQALSQADGSGYESQTFAAFNPLRFPDILLPGTDVTQRERMCAIRDKCLEYAKNIGAGSCQTLLLHGGSGLGKTFLLNCVAHEAENMGIDTLNVTAYDLLMDLKNAYFSRAGESADAYFEVKLLLIDDLGMEPLIDNVTVTQIYNLLSSRLKRGLYTVITTNLSREELKNRYTERVSSRLLDPRTGIAIAFRGQDIRLTRPV
;
A
#
# COMPACT_ATOMS: atom_id res chain seq x y z
N MET A 1 4.40 -3.01 -19.44
CA MET A 1 5.10 -4.07 -18.68
C MET A 1 4.68 -3.90 -17.26
N ALA A 2 4.25 -4.95 -16.59
CA ALA A 2 3.80 -4.86 -15.19
C ALA A 2 4.98 -4.42 -14.31
N ASN A 3 4.69 -3.65 -13.25
CA ASN A 3 5.68 -3.16 -12.30
C ASN A 3 6.50 -4.35 -11.76
N PRO A 4 7.84 -4.37 -11.89
CA PRO A 4 8.67 -5.50 -11.46
C PRO A 4 8.53 -5.78 -9.96
N VAL A 5 8.36 -4.75 -9.13
CA VAL A 5 8.13 -4.89 -7.68
C VAL A 5 6.77 -5.53 -7.40
N TRP A 6 5.72 -5.12 -8.12
CA TRP A 6 4.40 -5.73 -8.01
C TRP A 6 4.42 -7.21 -8.36
N ASN A 7 5.06 -7.57 -9.49
CA ASN A 7 5.21 -8.96 -9.89
C ASN A 7 6.02 -9.78 -8.88
N GLN A 8 7.05 -9.19 -8.28
CA GLN A 8 7.83 -9.85 -7.23
C GLN A 8 6.98 -10.12 -5.99
N VAL A 9 6.14 -9.19 -5.58
CA VAL A 9 5.23 -9.37 -4.44
C VAL A 9 4.18 -10.43 -4.74
N LEU A 10 3.54 -10.40 -5.91
CA LEU A 10 2.58 -11.44 -6.32
C LEU A 10 3.24 -12.82 -6.37
N ALA A 11 4.42 -12.94 -6.96
CA ALA A 11 5.18 -14.19 -6.99
C ALA A 11 5.51 -14.71 -5.58
N ALA A 12 5.81 -13.82 -4.62
CA ALA A 12 6.02 -14.20 -3.22
C ALA A 12 4.73 -14.73 -2.56
N PHE A 13 3.56 -14.14 -2.85
CA PHE A 13 2.26 -14.64 -2.37
C PHE A 13 1.93 -16.01 -2.98
N GLU A 14 2.14 -16.18 -4.29
CA GLU A 14 1.93 -17.47 -4.97
C GLU A 14 2.86 -18.55 -4.43
N SER A 15 4.15 -18.24 -4.23
CA SER A 15 5.12 -19.17 -3.63
C SER A 15 4.76 -19.55 -2.20
N GLN A 16 4.32 -18.58 -1.38
CA GLN A 16 3.86 -18.86 -0.01
C GLN A 16 2.63 -19.75 0.00
N ARG A 17 1.66 -19.49 -0.88
CA ARG A 17 0.45 -20.31 -0.99
C ARG A 17 0.78 -21.73 -1.43
N ALA A 18 1.63 -21.90 -2.45
CA ALA A 18 2.08 -23.22 -2.91
C ALA A 18 2.79 -23.99 -1.80
N HIS A 19 3.64 -23.33 -1.01
CA HIS A 19 4.30 -23.93 0.15
C HIS A 19 3.28 -24.38 1.22
N ASN A 20 2.31 -23.52 1.55
CA ASN A 20 1.26 -23.82 2.52
C ASN A 20 0.36 -24.97 2.05
N GLU A 21 0.01 -25.02 0.76
CA GLU A 21 -0.74 -26.12 0.16
C GLU A 21 0.04 -27.44 0.25
N GLN A 22 1.33 -27.44 -0.09
CA GLN A 22 2.20 -28.60 0.02
C GLN A 22 2.31 -29.12 1.47
N GLU A 23 2.44 -28.22 2.44
CA GLU A 23 2.48 -28.59 3.85
C GLU A 23 1.12 -29.13 4.35
N ASN A 24 0.01 -28.53 3.90
CA ASN A 24 -1.33 -29.07 4.19
C ASN A 24 -1.51 -30.48 3.64
N ASP A 25 -1.05 -30.73 2.41
CA ASP A 25 -1.12 -32.05 1.79
C ASP A 25 -0.23 -33.07 2.50
N ARG A 26 0.96 -32.65 2.96
CA ARG A 26 1.84 -33.49 3.77
C ARG A 26 1.15 -33.92 5.07
N ARG A 27 0.54 -32.97 5.80
CA ARG A 27 -0.18 -33.25 7.05
C ARG A 27 -1.37 -34.15 6.83
N ARG A 28 -2.12 -33.97 5.75
CA ARG A 28 -3.25 -34.85 5.40
C ARG A 28 -2.80 -36.27 5.11
N ARG A 29 -1.71 -36.47 4.34
CA ARG A 29 -1.14 -37.78 4.07
C ARG A 29 -0.65 -38.44 5.34
N GLU A 30 0.07 -37.71 6.20
CA GLU A 30 0.55 -38.21 7.47
C GLU A 30 -0.60 -38.76 8.34
N ILE A 31 -1.71 -38.02 8.44
CA ILE A 31 -2.89 -38.48 9.19
C ILE A 31 -3.59 -39.65 8.50
N ALA A 32 -3.70 -39.64 7.17
CA ALA A 32 -4.32 -40.72 6.43
C ALA A 32 -3.57 -42.03 6.57
N ASP A 33 -2.23 -42.00 6.58
CA ASP A 33 -1.36 -43.18 6.70
C ASP A 33 -1.35 -43.71 8.12
N GLN A 34 -1.36 -42.84 9.14
CA GLN A 34 -1.24 -43.24 10.52
C GLN A 34 -2.59 -43.54 11.21
N TYR A 35 -3.65 -42.85 10.82
CA TYR A 35 -4.97 -42.89 11.46
C TYR A 35 -6.11 -42.96 10.44
N PRO A 36 -6.35 -44.13 9.79
CA PRO A 36 -7.39 -44.27 8.76
C PRO A 36 -8.80 -43.88 9.22
N GLU A 37 -9.11 -44.07 10.51
CA GLU A 37 -10.39 -43.70 11.11
C GLU A 37 -10.60 -42.16 11.13
N LEU A 38 -9.53 -41.40 11.34
CA LEU A 38 -9.58 -39.93 11.32
C LEU A 38 -9.70 -39.41 9.88
N ASP A 39 -8.99 -40.04 8.94
CA ASP A 39 -9.11 -39.74 7.52
C ASP A 39 -10.54 -40.02 7.00
N ALA A 40 -11.14 -41.13 7.40
CA ALA A 40 -12.54 -41.46 7.07
C ALA A 40 -13.51 -40.35 7.58
N LEU A 41 -13.29 -39.85 8.79
CA LEU A 41 -14.11 -38.76 9.36
C LEU A 41 -13.93 -37.45 8.59
N VAL A 42 -12.71 -37.11 8.15
CA VAL A 42 -12.42 -35.96 7.32
C VAL A 42 -13.09 -36.06 5.94
N ARG A 43 -13.08 -37.24 5.31
CA ARG A 43 -13.79 -37.51 4.05
C ARG A 43 -15.29 -37.35 4.20
N GLN A 44 -15.88 -37.92 5.24
CA GLN A 44 -17.31 -37.82 5.54
C GLN A 44 -17.72 -36.35 5.70
N ARG A 45 -16.94 -35.55 6.45
CA ARG A 45 -17.17 -34.12 6.54
C ARG A 45 -17.20 -33.47 5.16
N HIS A 46 -16.25 -33.75 4.29
CA HIS A 46 -16.17 -33.20 2.95
C HIS A 46 -17.38 -33.57 2.09
N GLU A 47 -17.80 -34.83 2.12
CA GLU A 47 -18.97 -35.32 1.38
C GLU A 47 -20.25 -34.61 1.85
N MET A 48 -20.42 -34.43 3.17
CA MET A 48 -21.55 -33.73 3.75
C MET A 48 -21.58 -32.26 3.33
N ILE A 49 -20.44 -31.58 3.32
CA ILE A 49 -20.33 -30.18 2.84
C ILE A 49 -20.72 -30.09 1.36
N MET A 50 -20.18 -30.98 0.51
CA MET A 50 -20.50 -31.01 -0.91
C MET A 50 -21.97 -31.37 -1.19
N GLY A 51 -22.55 -32.22 -0.36
CA GLY A 51 -23.98 -32.54 -0.39
C GLY A 51 -24.84 -31.31 -0.04
N ALA A 52 -24.48 -30.60 1.02
CA ALA A 52 -25.20 -29.39 1.45
C ALA A 52 -25.08 -28.25 0.43
N VAL A 53 -23.90 -28.06 -0.17
CA VAL A 53 -23.71 -27.06 -1.25
C VAL A 53 -24.58 -27.39 -2.47
N ARG A 54 -24.61 -28.67 -2.91
CA ARG A 54 -25.51 -29.10 -4.00
C ARG A 54 -26.98 -28.91 -3.66
N GLY A 55 -27.36 -29.19 -2.42
CA GLY A 55 -28.73 -29.00 -1.91
C GLY A 55 -29.17 -27.52 -1.89
N ALA A 56 -28.25 -26.60 -1.54
CA ALA A 56 -28.49 -25.17 -1.55
C ALA A 56 -28.77 -24.63 -2.97
N PHE A 57 -28.08 -25.14 -3.99
CA PHE A 57 -28.39 -24.82 -5.40
C PHE A 57 -29.76 -25.36 -5.86
N SER A 58 -30.36 -26.33 -5.14
CA SER A 58 -31.68 -26.90 -5.41
C SER A 58 -32.81 -26.36 -4.52
N GLY A 59 -32.56 -25.25 -3.77
CA GLY A 59 -33.56 -24.60 -2.93
C GLY A 59 -33.67 -25.12 -1.49
N GLY A 60 -32.71 -25.89 -1.00
CA GLY A 60 -32.64 -26.41 0.39
C GLY A 60 -32.06 -25.38 1.38
N GLN A 61 -32.42 -25.53 2.67
CA GLN A 61 -32.04 -24.60 3.74
C GLN A 61 -30.53 -24.69 4.09
N MET A 62 -29.86 -23.54 4.08
CA MET A 62 -28.43 -23.38 4.37
C MET A 62 -28.07 -23.58 5.86
N GLN A 63 -29.03 -23.47 6.77
CA GLN A 63 -28.80 -23.58 8.23
C GLN A 63 -28.35 -24.96 8.71
N THR A 64 -28.62 -26.04 7.96
CA THR A 64 -28.20 -27.41 8.30
C THR A 64 -26.72 -27.68 8.02
N ALA A 65 -26.08 -26.95 7.12
CA ALA A 65 -24.66 -27.20 6.77
C ALA A 65 -23.70 -26.73 7.88
N GLU A 66 -23.95 -25.58 8.49
CA GLU A 66 -23.07 -25.01 9.54
C GLU A 66 -23.07 -25.87 10.82
N SER A 67 -24.23 -26.36 11.25
CA SER A 67 -24.33 -27.21 12.44
C SER A 67 -23.64 -28.55 12.26
N VAL A 68 -23.78 -29.16 11.07
CA VAL A 68 -23.11 -30.42 10.73
C VAL A 68 -21.59 -30.21 10.64
N MET A 69 -21.14 -29.13 10.04
CA MET A 69 -19.71 -28.78 9.98
C MET A 69 -19.11 -28.61 11.38
N ALA A 70 -19.81 -27.91 12.27
CA ALA A 70 -19.37 -27.69 13.65
C ALA A 70 -19.20 -29.01 14.41
N GLU A 71 -20.14 -29.94 14.27
CA GLU A 71 -20.08 -31.28 14.90
C GLU A 71 -18.88 -32.09 14.40
N TYR A 72 -18.67 -32.17 13.08
CA TYR A 72 -17.53 -32.87 12.51
C TYR A 72 -16.19 -32.23 12.91
N ASN A 73 -16.10 -30.92 12.90
CA ASN A 73 -14.90 -30.21 13.34
C ASN A 73 -14.56 -30.49 14.79
N GLN A 74 -15.56 -30.55 15.66
CA GLN A 74 -15.38 -30.91 17.08
C GLN A 74 -14.89 -32.38 17.26
N LYS A 75 -15.46 -33.33 16.51
CA LYS A 75 -15.02 -34.75 16.53
C LYS A 75 -13.59 -34.88 16.03
N ILE A 76 -13.24 -34.24 14.90
CA ILE A 76 -11.89 -34.27 14.33
C ILE A 76 -10.90 -33.66 15.32
N ALA A 77 -11.20 -32.50 15.90
CA ALA A 77 -10.35 -31.84 16.88
C ALA A 77 -10.12 -32.67 18.15
N ALA A 78 -11.15 -33.38 18.62
CA ALA A 78 -11.04 -34.29 19.78
C ALA A 78 -10.12 -35.47 19.46
N MET A 79 -10.29 -36.10 18.30
CA MET A 79 -9.44 -37.23 17.88
C MET A 79 -7.99 -36.78 17.65
N LEU A 80 -7.75 -35.62 17.04
CA LEU A 80 -6.40 -35.07 16.87
C LEU A 80 -5.71 -34.88 18.21
N LYS A 81 -6.39 -34.33 19.21
CA LYS A 81 -5.85 -34.14 20.56
C LYS A 81 -5.54 -35.49 21.23
N GLU A 82 -6.40 -36.48 21.08
CA GLU A 82 -6.18 -37.85 21.62
C GLU A 82 -4.91 -38.48 21.04
N LYS A 83 -4.63 -38.22 19.75
CA LYS A 83 -3.43 -38.72 19.06
C LYS A 83 -2.19 -37.83 19.25
N GLY A 84 -2.28 -36.79 20.07
CA GLY A 84 -1.16 -35.88 20.40
C GLY A 84 -0.91 -34.74 19.40
N TYR A 85 -1.83 -34.51 18.47
CA TYR A 85 -1.76 -33.41 17.52
C TYR A 85 -2.52 -32.17 18.02
N PRO A 86 -2.14 -30.95 17.56
CA PRO A 86 -2.96 -29.76 17.78
C PRO A 86 -4.36 -29.91 17.19
N ALA A 87 -5.38 -29.34 17.84
CA ALA A 87 -6.77 -29.44 17.39
C ALA A 87 -7.00 -28.88 15.96
N ASN A 88 -6.19 -27.92 15.54
CA ASN A 88 -6.22 -27.27 14.23
C ASN A 88 -5.20 -27.84 13.23
N TYR A 89 -4.63 -29.02 13.48
CA TYR A 89 -3.56 -29.59 12.65
C TYR A 89 -3.93 -29.77 11.19
N LEU A 90 -5.20 -30.04 10.89
CA LEU A 90 -5.75 -30.23 9.54
C LEU A 90 -6.46 -28.99 8.98
N GLU A 91 -6.43 -27.87 9.71
CA GLU A 91 -6.92 -26.61 9.20
C GLU A 91 -5.96 -26.01 8.15
N PRO A 92 -6.48 -25.23 7.18
CA PRO A 92 -5.64 -24.58 6.18
C PRO A 92 -4.59 -23.69 6.83
N ILE A 93 -3.32 -23.84 6.42
CA ILE A 93 -2.23 -22.96 6.85
C ILE A 93 -2.29 -21.71 5.99
N CYS A 94 -2.40 -20.55 6.63
CA CYS A 94 -2.29 -19.26 5.97
C CYS A 94 -1.72 -18.21 6.93
N LYS A 95 -0.98 -17.25 6.40
CA LYS A 95 -0.49 -16.09 7.16
C LYS A 95 -1.59 -15.05 7.37
N CYS A 96 -2.41 -14.86 6.36
CA CYS A 96 -3.53 -13.94 6.40
C CYS A 96 -4.86 -14.70 6.37
N PRO A 97 -5.59 -14.77 7.49
CA PRO A 97 -6.87 -15.48 7.54
C PRO A 97 -7.98 -14.81 6.73
N LEU A 98 -7.86 -13.50 6.42
CA LEU A 98 -8.86 -12.75 5.66
C LEU A 98 -8.89 -13.14 4.18
N CYS A 99 -7.72 -13.32 3.56
CA CYS A 99 -7.63 -13.63 2.14
C CYS A 99 -7.09 -15.05 1.85
N GLY A 100 -6.70 -15.83 2.87
CA GLY A 100 -6.06 -17.14 2.67
C GLY A 100 -4.77 -17.07 1.83
N ASP A 101 -3.99 -16.00 2.01
CA ASP A 101 -2.74 -15.71 1.28
C ASP A 101 -2.93 -15.48 -0.24
N THR A 102 -4.15 -15.25 -0.71
CA THR A 102 -4.40 -14.86 -2.11
C THR A 102 -4.03 -13.40 -2.39
N GLY A 103 -3.96 -12.56 -1.35
CA GLY A 103 -3.82 -11.12 -1.48
C GLY A 103 -5.11 -10.38 -1.85
N TYR A 104 -6.22 -11.09 -2.07
CA TYR A 104 -7.51 -10.52 -2.51
C TYR A 104 -8.65 -11.02 -1.63
N ILE A 105 -9.62 -10.14 -1.39
CA ILE A 105 -10.88 -10.42 -0.69
C ILE A 105 -12.06 -10.03 -1.58
N TYR A 106 -13.22 -10.63 -1.36
CA TYR A 106 -14.45 -10.29 -2.07
C TYR A 106 -15.44 -9.62 -1.12
N GLU A 107 -15.83 -8.39 -1.44
CA GLU A 107 -16.88 -7.67 -0.75
C GLU A 107 -17.97 -7.27 -1.75
N ASN A 108 -19.21 -7.67 -1.50
CA ASN A 108 -20.36 -7.42 -2.40
C ASN A 108 -20.10 -7.86 -3.85
N ALA A 109 -19.49 -9.03 -4.05
CA ALA A 109 -19.08 -9.58 -5.34
C ALA A 109 -18.00 -8.75 -6.09
N VAL A 110 -17.39 -7.76 -5.44
CA VAL A 110 -16.27 -6.99 -5.97
C VAL A 110 -14.97 -7.52 -5.34
N GLN A 111 -13.99 -7.83 -6.17
CA GLN A 111 -12.65 -8.21 -5.73
C GLN A 111 -11.90 -6.97 -5.27
N LYS A 112 -11.36 -7.00 -4.05
CA LYS A 112 -10.52 -5.94 -3.46
C LYS A 112 -9.17 -6.49 -3.03
N GLN A 113 -8.14 -5.65 -3.06
CA GLN A 113 -6.85 -6.01 -2.50
C GLN A 113 -6.94 -6.13 -0.97
N CYS A 114 -6.41 -7.22 -0.43
CA CYS A 114 -6.30 -7.39 1.00
C CYS A 114 -5.21 -6.47 1.59
N GLU A 115 -5.40 -6.03 2.81
CA GLU A 115 -4.41 -5.21 3.53
C GLU A 115 -3.03 -5.86 3.62
N CYS A 116 -2.96 -7.20 3.70
CA CYS A 116 -1.68 -7.91 3.70
C CYS A 116 -0.90 -7.73 2.38
N LEU A 117 -1.59 -7.71 1.23
CA LEU A 117 -0.98 -7.47 -0.08
C LEU A 117 -0.52 -6.02 -0.22
N LYS A 118 -1.34 -5.06 0.20
CA LYS A 118 -0.98 -3.64 0.20
C LYS A 118 0.29 -3.38 1.02
N LYS A 119 0.34 -3.91 2.25
CA LYS A 119 1.52 -3.80 3.14
C LYS A 119 2.76 -4.45 2.54
N ALA A 120 2.65 -5.65 1.97
CA ALA A 120 3.76 -6.33 1.34
C ALA A 120 4.30 -5.55 0.13
N TYR A 121 3.41 -4.95 -0.65
CA TYR A 121 3.80 -4.11 -1.78
C TYR A 121 4.51 -2.82 -1.33
N GLN A 122 4.01 -2.15 -0.30
CA GLN A 122 4.68 -0.98 0.29
C GLN A 122 6.08 -1.33 0.82
N GLN A 123 6.22 -2.45 1.54
CA GLN A 123 7.53 -2.92 2.02
C GLN A 123 8.49 -3.24 0.86
N ALA A 124 8.00 -3.87 -0.19
CA ALA A 124 8.82 -4.20 -1.34
C ALA A 124 9.27 -2.95 -2.12
N LEU A 125 8.41 -1.93 -2.26
CA LEU A 125 8.77 -0.63 -2.84
C LEU A 125 9.87 0.04 -2.01
N SER A 126 9.74 0.07 -0.69
CA SER A 126 10.72 0.67 0.21
C SER A 126 12.09 -0.03 0.17
N GLN A 127 12.12 -1.34 -0.07
CA GLN A 127 13.35 -2.12 -0.22
C GLN A 127 14.01 -1.91 -1.59
N ALA A 128 13.22 -1.77 -2.65
CA ALA A 128 13.70 -1.55 -4.01
C ALA A 128 14.43 -0.20 -4.15
N ASP A 129 14.00 0.82 -3.41
CA ASP A 129 14.62 2.15 -3.42
C ASP A 129 15.90 2.25 -2.54
N GLY A 130 16.32 1.18 -1.88
CA GLY A 130 17.51 1.16 -1.02
C GLY A 130 17.46 2.10 0.19
N SER A 131 16.35 2.81 0.36
CA SER A 131 16.07 3.66 1.52
C SER A 131 15.32 2.81 2.55
N GLY A 132 15.90 2.53 3.69
CA GLY A 132 15.20 1.87 4.79
C GLY A 132 14.00 2.71 5.22
N TYR A 133 12.86 2.54 4.55
CA TYR A 133 11.59 3.26 4.82
C TYR A 133 11.27 3.30 6.32
N GLU A 134 11.40 2.16 6.99
CA GLU A 134 11.15 2.04 8.43
C GLU A 134 12.01 2.96 9.30
N SER A 135 13.18 3.39 8.81
CA SER A 135 14.08 4.32 9.51
C SER A 135 13.82 5.79 9.18
N GLN A 136 12.95 6.10 8.20
CA GLN A 136 12.71 7.47 7.74
C GLN A 136 11.56 8.11 8.53
N THR A 137 11.83 8.47 9.77
CA THR A 137 10.89 9.12 10.68
C THR A 137 11.30 10.55 11.01
N PHE A 138 10.39 11.38 11.50
CA PHE A 138 10.73 12.73 11.98
C PHE A 138 11.75 12.70 13.12
N ALA A 139 11.76 11.65 13.96
CA ALA A 139 12.75 11.46 15.02
C ALA A 139 14.15 11.16 14.48
N ALA A 140 14.25 10.52 13.32
CA ALA A 140 15.52 10.21 12.64
C ALA A 140 16.08 11.39 11.81
N PHE A 141 15.33 12.51 11.74
CA PHE A 141 15.80 13.69 11.02
C PHE A 141 17.08 14.26 11.67
N ASN A 142 18.17 14.25 10.92
CA ASN A 142 19.46 14.79 11.39
C ASN A 142 19.75 16.14 10.69
N PRO A 143 19.61 17.28 11.39
CA PRO A 143 19.88 18.61 10.82
C PRO A 143 21.35 18.80 10.43
N LEU A 144 22.29 18.08 11.03
CA LEU A 144 23.71 18.19 10.71
C LEU A 144 24.07 17.67 9.31
N ARG A 145 23.17 16.92 8.68
CA ARG A 145 23.34 16.53 7.27
C ARG A 145 23.23 17.72 6.31
N PHE A 146 22.63 18.83 6.74
CA PHE A 146 22.45 20.02 5.92
C PHE A 146 23.56 21.03 6.23
N PRO A 147 24.22 21.61 5.21
CA PRO A 147 25.24 22.62 5.41
C PRO A 147 24.70 23.85 6.14
N ASP A 148 25.56 24.41 7.00
CA ASP A 148 25.26 25.67 7.71
C ASP A 148 25.75 26.86 6.89
N ILE A 149 25.18 27.02 5.71
CA ILE A 149 25.49 28.07 4.72
C ILE A 149 24.24 28.88 4.41
N LEU A 150 24.41 30.19 4.30
CA LEU A 150 23.31 31.09 3.94
C LEU A 150 22.76 30.76 2.54
N LEU A 151 21.46 30.68 2.43
CA LEU A 151 20.80 30.54 1.14
C LEU A 151 20.84 31.86 0.36
N PRO A 152 21.10 31.83 -0.96
CA PRO A 152 21.18 33.05 -1.76
C PRO A 152 19.96 33.95 -1.60
N GLY A 153 20.23 35.25 -1.25
CA GLY A 153 19.18 36.25 -1.07
C GLY A 153 18.35 36.13 0.19
N THR A 154 18.84 35.41 1.20
CA THR A 154 18.16 35.28 2.51
C THR A 154 19.17 35.38 3.65
N ASP A 155 18.67 35.62 4.88
CA ASP A 155 19.46 35.59 6.12
C ASP A 155 19.32 34.24 6.84
N VAL A 156 18.85 33.21 6.15
CA VAL A 156 18.58 31.88 6.71
C VAL A 156 19.52 30.86 6.09
N THR A 157 20.10 30.01 6.92
CA THR A 157 20.97 28.90 6.45
C THR A 157 20.14 27.74 5.88
N GLN A 158 20.78 26.91 5.07
CA GLN A 158 20.14 25.68 4.56
C GLN A 158 19.66 24.77 5.69
N ARG A 159 20.45 24.64 6.77
CA ARG A 159 20.09 23.84 7.95
C ARG A 159 18.85 24.37 8.65
N GLU A 160 18.81 25.67 8.96
CA GLU A 160 17.64 26.31 9.58
C GLU A 160 16.40 26.18 8.72
N ARG A 161 16.55 26.39 7.41
CA ARG A 161 15.45 26.22 6.44
C ARG A 161 14.92 24.80 6.47
N MET A 162 15.78 23.79 6.50
CA MET A 162 15.35 22.39 6.52
C MET A 162 14.68 21.99 7.84
N CYS A 163 15.12 22.53 8.97
CA CYS A 163 14.41 22.39 10.24
C CYS A 163 13.00 22.94 10.16
N ALA A 164 12.83 24.16 9.65
CA ALA A 164 11.53 24.78 9.47
C ALA A 164 10.62 24.00 8.49
N ILE A 165 11.20 23.40 7.44
CA ILE A 165 10.46 22.54 6.50
C ILE A 165 10.02 21.25 7.19
N ARG A 166 10.90 20.59 7.97
CA ARG A 166 10.55 19.42 8.76
C ARG A 166 9.37 19.70 9.69
N ASP A 167 9.39 20.83 10.40
CA ASP A 167 8.33 21.20 11.35
C ASP A 167 6.99 21.42 10.64
N LYS A 168 7.00 22.07 9.47
CA LYS A 168 5.79 22.20 8.63
C LYS A 168 5.25 20.87 8.11
N CYS A 169 6.12 19.94 7.72
CA CYS A 169 5.71 18.60 7.31
C CYS A 169 5.09 17.83 8.49
N LEU A 170 5.66 17.94 9.69
CA LEU A 170 5.11 17.33 10.90
C LEU A 170 3.76 17.95 11.29
N GLU A 171 3.63 19.27 11.21
CA GLU A 171 2.36 19.96 11.44
C GLU A 171 1.29 19.52 10.43
N TYR A 172 1.65 19.42 9.15
CA TYR A 172 0.75 18.88 8.12
C TYR A 172 0.29 17.47 8.45
N ALA A 173 1.24 16.57 8.79
CA ALA A 173 0.93 15.18 9.12
C ALA A 173 -0.06 15.06 10.28
N LYS A 174 0.15 15.82 11.37
CA LYS A 174 -0.74 15.85 12.54
C LYS A 174 -2.13 16.40 12.26
N ASN A 175 -2.29 17.22 11.23
CA ASN A 175 -3.57 17.82 10.85
C ASN A 175 -4.30 17.05 9.74
N ILE A 176 -3.81 15.88 9.30
CA ILE A 176 -4.52 15.02 8.34
C ILE A 176 -5.83 14.54 8.96
N GLY A 177 -6.93 14.79 8.27
CA GLY A 177 -8.27 14.45 8.74
C GLY A 177 -9.02 15.58 9.45
N ALA A 178 -8.34 16.60 9.97
CA ALA A 178 -8.94 17.72 10.69
C ALA A 178 -8.84 19.07 9.95
N GLY A 179 -7.88 19.20 9.01
CA GLY A 179 -7.56 20.46 8.33
C GLY A 179 -8.16 20.58 6.93
N SER A 180 -8.26 21.82 6.45
CA SER A 180 -8.66 22.16 5.08
C SER A 180 -7.52 22.00 4.08
N CYS A 181 -6.27 21.86 4.54
CA CYS A 181 -5.09 21.71 3.69
C CYS A 181 -4.95 20.24 3.24
N GLN A 182 -5.42 19.94 2.03
CA GLN A 182 -5.47 18.58 1.49
C GLN A 182 -4.22 18.20 0.68
N THR A 183 -3.49 19.19 0.15
CA THR A 183 -2.32 18.94 -0.70
C THR A 183 -1.06 19.50 -0.08
N LEU A 184 -0.01 18.68 0.02
CA LEU A 184 1.35 19.12 0.35
C LEU A 184 2.27 18.84 -0.84
N LEU A 185 2.80 19.90 -1.44
CA LEU A 185 3.76 19.82 -2.53
C LEU A 185 5.17 20.16 -2.04
N LEU A 186 6.09 19.21 -2.11
CA LEU A 186 7.50 19.39 -1.81
C LEU A 186 8.28 19.49 -3.14
N HIS A 187 8.73 20.68 -3.50
CA HIS A 187 9.35 20.90 -4.81
C HIS A 187 10.75 21.54 -4.72
N GLY A 188 11.62 21.28 -5.70
CA GLY A 188 12.97 21.85 -5.75
C GLY A 188 14.03 20.82 -6.10
N GLY A 189 15.31 21.24 -6.12
CA GLY A 189 16.43 20.43 -6.59
C GLY A 189 16.55 19.03 -5.99
N SER A 190 17.25 18.14 -6.69
CA SER A 190 17.50 16.77 -6.23
C SER A 190 18.41 16.76 -4.98
N GLY A 191 18.37 15.67 -4.19
CA GLY A 191 19.25 15.48 -3.03
C GLY A 191 19.01 16.41 -1.84
N LEU A 192 17.83 17.01 -1.72
CA LEU A 192 17.48 17.93 -0.64
C LEU A 192 16.60 17.30 0.45
N GLY A 193 16.35 15.99 0.41
CA GLY A 193 15.59 15.27 1.45
C GLY A 193 14.07 15.29 1.28
N LYS A 194 13.54 15.57 0.07
CA LYS A 194 12.09 15.58 -0.20
C LYS A 194 11.45 14.21 0.06
N THR A 195 11.98 13.15 -0.54
CA THR A 195 11.51 11.77 -0.34
C THR A 195 11.61 11.33 1.12
N PHE A 196 12.68 11.73 1.84
CA PHE A 196 12.80 11.47 3.27
C PHE A 196 11.63 12.10 4.07
N LEU A 197 11.31 13.37 3.82
CA LEU A 197 10.20 14.03 4.51
C LEU A 197 8.82 13.53 4.06
N LEU A 198 8.67 13.11 2.80
CA LEU A 198 7.46 12.41 2.33
C LEU A 198 7.22 11.14 3.16
N ASN A 199 8.26 10.32 3.35
CA ASN A 199 8.18 9.09 4.13
C ASN A 199 7.95 9.37 5.64
N CYS A 200 8.55 10.45 6.18
CA CYS A 200 8.24 10.88 7.55
C CYS A 200 6.74 11.22 7.73
N VAL A 201 6.12 11.88 6.74
CA VAL A 201 4.68 12.18 6.78
C VAL A 201 3.87 10.89 6.73
N ALA A 202 4.27 9.93 5.89
CA ALA A 202 3.60 8.63 5.82
C ALA A 202 3.62 7.90 7.16
N HIS A 203 4.80 7.79 7.79
CA HIS A 203 4.95 7.14 9.10
C HIS A 203 4.11 7.80 10.20
N GLU A 204 4.11 9.14 10.25
CA GLU A 204 3.31 9.86 11.25
C GLU A 204 1.81 9.60 11.04
N ALA A 205 1.34 9.59 9.79
CA ALA A 205 -0.04 9.29 9.44
C ALA A 205 -0.42 7.84 9.79
N GLU A 206 0.45 6.86 9.49
CA GLU A 206 0.26 5.44 9.84
C GLU A 206 0.18 5.25 11.35
N ASN A 207 1.03 5.94 12.13
CA ASN A 207 0.98 5.92 13.60
C ASN A 207 -0.33 6.48 14.16
N MET A 208 -0.98 7.37 13.43
CA MET A 208 -2.31 7.91 13.75
C MET A 208 -3.46 7.01 13.26
N GLY A 209 -3.15 5.86 12.64
CA GLY A 209 -4.14 4.94 12.08
C GLY A 209 -4.77 5.41 10.77
N ILE A 210 -4.12 6.35 10.06
CA ILE A 210 -4.59 6.84 8.76
C ILE A 210 -4.13 5.88 7.67
N ASP A 211 -5.07 5.45 6.84
CA ASP A 211 -4.78 4.61 5.68
C ASP A 211 -3.95 5.40 4.65
N THR A 212 -2.76 4.85 4.34
CA THR A 212 -1.76 5.50 3.48
C THR A 212 -1.40 4.62 2.29
N LEU A 213 -1.08 5.24 1.16
CA LEU A 213 -0.55 4.57 -0.02
C LEU A 213 0.60 5.39 -0.60
N ASN A 214 1.79 4.81 -0.66
CA ASN A 214 2.97 5.43 -1.25
C ASN A 214 3.23 4.84 -2.64
N VAL A 215 3.48 5.69 -3.64
CA VAL A 215 3.69 5.30 -5.03
C VAL A 215 4.64 6.27 -5.73
N THR A 216 5.48 5.78 -6.65
CA THR A 216 6.21 6.68 -7.55
C THR A 216 5.28 7.23 -8.64
N ALA A 217 5.55 8.43 -9.13
CA ALA A 217 4.77 9.00 -10.24
C ALA A 217 4.79 8.12 -11.50
N TYR A 218 5.89 7.40 -11.72
CA TYR A 218 6.01 6.46 -12.82
C TYR A 218 5.04 5.28 -12.68
N ASP A 219 5.05 4.61 -11.52
CA ASP A 219 4.20 3.45 -11.27
C ASP A 219 2.72 3.84 -11.25
N LEU A 220 2.39 4.96 -10.60
CA LEU A 220 1.05 5.54 -10.62
C LEU A 220 0.52 5.73 -12.04
N LEU A 221 1.33 6.34 -12.93
CA LEU A 221 0.90 6.53 -14.32
C LEU A 221 0.73 5.22 -15.06
N MET A 222 1.62 4.23 -14.84
CA MET A 222 1.50 2.92 -15.48
C MET A 222 0.23 2.20 -15.05
N ASP A 223 -0.11 2.24 -13.77
CA ASP A 223 -1.32 1.62 -13.24
C ASP A 223 -2.59 2.34 -13.75
N LEU A 224 -2.61 3.67 -13.72
CA LEU A 224 -3.71 4.47 -14.29
C LEU A 224 -3.90 4.23 -15.79
N LYS A 225 -2.81 4.11 -16.55
CA LYS A 225 -2.85 3.80 -17.96
C LYS A 225 -3.40 2.39 -18.19
N ASN A 226 -2.90 1.39 -17.46
CA ASN A 226 -3.35 0.02 -17.58
C ASN A 226 -4.86 -0.10 -17.26
N ALA A 227 -5.32 0.55 -16.19
CA ALA A 227 -6.74 0.60 -15.85
C ALA A 227 -7.59 1.30 -16.93
N TYR A 228 -7.05 2.32 -17.59
CA TYR A 228 -7.76 3.03 -18.66
C TYR A 228 -7.93 2.19 -19.94
N PHE A 229 -6.93 1.38 -20.30
CA PHE A 229 -6.96 0.58 -21.51
C PHE A 229 -7.44 -0.87 -21.31
N SER A 230 -7.29 -1.44 -20.11
CA SER A 230 -7.84 -2.74 -19.76
C SER A 230 -9.21 -2.55 -19.09
N ARG A 231 -10.20 -3.37 -19.49
CA ARG A 231 -11.51 -3.37 -18.82
C ARG A 231 -11.49 -3.86 -17.36
N ALA A 232 -10.32 -4.19 -16.83
CA ALA A 232 -10.06 -4.58 -15.46
C ALA A 232 -9.65 -3.35 -14.62
N GLY A 233 -10.62 -2.54 -14.19
CA GLY A 233 -10.42 -1.28 -13.45
C GLY A 233 -9.92 -1.42 -12.00
N GLU A 234 -9.48 -2.59 -11.57
CA GLU A 234 -9.34 -2.92 -10.14
C GLU A 234 -8.09 -2.37 -9.45
N SER A 235 -6.99 -2.08 -10.16
CA SER A 235 -5.76 -1.61 -9.51
C SER A 235 -5.68 -0.10 -9.27
N ALA A 236 -6.46 0.70 -9.98
CA ALA A 236 -6.40 2.16 -9.92
C ALA A 236 -7.31 2.79 -8.87
N ASP A 237 -8.39 2.13 -8.46
CA ASP A 237 -9.38 2.67 -7.52
C ASP A 237 -8.77 3.00 -6.15
N ALA A 238 -7.77 2.23 -5.70
CA ALA A 238 -7.06 2.48 -4.47
C ALA A 238 -6.45 3.89 -4.41
N TYR A 239 -5.92 4.41 -5.53
CA TYR A 239 -5.36 5.76 -5.61
C TYR A 239 -6.42 6.86 -5.45
N PHE A 240 -7.65 6.57 -5.81
CA PHE A 240 -8.78 7.51 -5.70
C PHE A 240 -9.46 7.47 -4.33
N GLU A 241 -9.26 6.42 -3.53
CA GLU A 241 -10.03 6.15 -2.32
C GLU A 241 -9.21 6.23 -1.02
N VAL A 242 -7.92 5.91 -1.06
CA VAL A 242 -7.05 5.97 0.13
C VAL A 242 -7.07 7.34 0.80
N LYS A 243 -7.08 7.39 2.14
CA LYS A 243 -7.15 8.66 2.88
C LYS A 243 -5.96 9.56 2.60
N LEU A 244 -4.75 9.01 2.62
CA LEU A 244 -3.51 9.71 2.28
C LEU A 244 -2.79 9.03 1.13
N LEU A 245 -2.64 9.72 0.01
CA LEU A 245 -1.82 9.28 -1.12
C LEU A 245 -0.50 10.06 -1.13
N LEU A 246 0.61 9.33 -1.21
CA LEU A 246 1.94 9.90 -1.34
C LEU A 246 2.47 9.57 -2.74
N ILE A 247 2.83 10.61 -3.50
CA ILE A 247 3.35 10.48 -4.87
C ILE A 247 4.79 11.00 -4.88
N ASP A 248 5.74 10.09 -5.06
CA ASP A 248 7.15 10.48 -5.12
C ASP A 248 7.60 10.74 -6.56
N ASP A 249 8.48 11.73 -6.72
CA ASP A 249 9.14 12.12 -7.96
C ASP A 249 8.19 12.45 -9.13
N LEU A 250 7.12 13.22 -8.89
CA LEU A 250 6.25 13.73 -9.94
C LEU A 250 7.09 14.52 -10.97
N GLY A 251 7.00 14.15 -12.24
CA GLY A 251 7.80 14.68 -13.33
C GLY A 251 8.77 13.68 -13.94
N MET A 252 8.95 12.51 -13.31
CA MET A 252 9.80 11.44 -13.84
C MET A 252 9.03 10.43 -14.72
N GLU A 253 7.70 10.43 -14.64
CA GLU A 253 6.85 9.61 -15.49
C GLU A 253 6.90 10.08 -16.96
N PRO A 254 6.72 9.18 -17.95
CA PRO A 254 6.68 9.56 -19.36
C PRO A 254 5.47 10.44 -19.66
N LEU A 255 5.64 11.43 -20.56
CA LEU A 255 4.50 12.18 -21.11
C LEU A 255 3.89 11.38 -22.27
N ILE A 256 2.76 10.74 -22.02
CA ILE A 256 1.96 10.03 -23.01
C ILE A 256 0.84 10.98 -23.43
N ASP A 257 0.77 11.28 -24.73
CA ASP A 257 -0.21 12.24 -25.26
C ASP A 257 -1.64 11.86 -24.87
N ASN A 258 -2.39 12.85 -24.42
CA ASN A 258 -3.78 12.74 -23.95
C ASN A 258 -4.01 11.78 -22.75
N VAL A 259 -2.98 11.15 -22.19
CA VAL A 259 -3.09 10.24 -21.05
C VAL A 259 -2.52 10.85 -19.78
N THR A 260 -1.22 11.17 -19.74
CA THR A 260 -0.51 11.56 -18.52
C THR A 260 -1.18 12.74 -17.83
N VAL A 261 -1.32 13.86 -18.53
CA VAL A 261 -1.90 15.09 -17.97
C VAL A 261 -3.35 14.90 -17.55
N THR A 262 -4.12 14.16 -18.37
CA THR A 262 -5.54 13.89 -18.11
C THR A 262 -5.73 13.04 -16.88
N GLN A 263 -4.96 11.96 -16.74
CA GLN A 263 -5.08 11.03 -15.61
C GLN A 263 -4.65 11.68 -14.29
N ILE A 264 -3.52 12.40 -14.28
CA ILE A 264 -3.06 13.14 -13.10
C ILE A 264 -4.08 14.20 -12.70
N TYR A 265 -4.63 14.96 -13.66
CA TYR A 265 -5.68 15.93 -13.40
C TYR A 265 -6.92 15.30 -12.77
N ASN A 266 -7.39 14.19 -13.34
CA ASN A 266 -8.58 13.48 -12.85
C ASN A 266 -8.37 12.97 -11.43
N LEU A 267 -7.21 12.35 -11.15
CA LEU A 267 -6.85 11.86 -9.83
C LEU A 267 -6.86 12.99 -8.80
N LEU A 268 -6.08 14.07 -9.02
CA LEU A 268 -5.98 15.17 -8.08
C LEU A 268 -7.34 15.87 -7.87
N SER A 269 -8.11 16.06 -8.95
CA SER A 269 -9.43 16.71 -8.86
C SER A 269 -10.45 15.86 -8.11
N SER A 270 -10.44 14.55 -8.32
CA SER A 270 -11.32 13.62 -7.62
C SER A 270 -10.98 13.58 -6.12
N ARG A 271 -9.70 13.49 -5.78
CA ARG A 271 -9.23 13.45 -4.39
C ARG A 271 -9.57 14.73 -3.63
N LEU A 272 -9.33 15.89 -4.22
CA LEU A 272 -9.71 17.18 -3.64
C LEU A 272 -11.23 17.28 -3.39
N LYS A 273 -12.07 16.86 -4.35
CA LYS A 273 -13.53 16.86 -4.18
C LYS A 273 -14.01 15.95 -3.05
N ARG A 274 -13.30 14.86 -2.81
CA ARG A 274 -13.62 13.85 -1.76
C ARG A 274 -13.04 14.22 -0.39
N GLY A 275 -12.29 15.31 -0.26
CA GLY A 275 -11.62 15.67 0.99
C GLY A 275 -10.49 14.72 1.38
N LEU A 276 -9.81 14.12 0.39
CA LEU A 276 -8.68 13.22 0.58
C LEU A 276 -7.35 13.97 0.50
N TYR A 277 -6.36 13.47 1.22
CA TYR A 277 -5.05 14.12 1.38
C TYR A 277 -4.04 13.55 0.39
N THR A 278 -3.21 14.44 -0.18
CA THR A 278 -2.18 14.05 -1.15
C THR A 278 -0.87 14.77 -0.86
N VAL A 279 0.21 14.03 -0.69
CA VAL A 279 1.57 14.57 -0.57
C VAL A 279 2.33 14.24 -1.84
N ILE A 280 3.03 15.21 -2.40
CA ILE A 280 3.71 15.05 -3.68
C ILE A 280 5.12 15.61 -3.56
N THR A 281 6.11 14.85 -4.03
CA THR A 281 7.45 15.37 -4.27
C THR A 281 7.68 15.60 -5.76
N THR A 282 8.50 16.57 -6.09
CA THR A 282 8.94 16.81 -7.47
C THR A 282 10.29 17.54 -7.51
N ASN A 283 11.09 17.23 -8.51
CA ASN A 283 12.32 17.96 -8.80
C ASN A 283 12.05 19.20 -9.68
N LEU A 284 10.83 19.35 -10.19
CA LEU A 284 10.45 20.45 -11.07
C LEU A 284 10.22 21.76 -10.29
N SER A 285 10.61 22.85 -10.86
CA SER A 285 10.21 24.20 -10.44
C SER A 285 8.72 24.45 -10.73
N ARG A 286 8.17 25.54 -10.19
CA ARG A 286 6.77 25.93 -10.48
C ARG A 286 6.53 26.21 -11.95
N GLU A 287 7.52 26.75 -12.64
CA GLU A 287 7.47 27.03 -14.07
C GLU A 287 7.50 25.75 -14.90
N GLU A 288 8.41 24.84 -14.58
CA GLU A 288 8.50 23.54 -15.23
C GLU A 288 7.25 22.69 -15.01
N LEU A 289 6.63 22.74 -13.81
CA LEU A 289 5.33 22.10 -13.55
C LEU A 289 4.23 22.64 -14.47
N LYS A 290 4.15 23.97 -14.67
CA LYS A 290 3.19 24.57 -15.61
C LYS A 290 3.42 24.12 -17.04
N ASN A 291 4.68 24.10 -17.45
CA ASN A 291 5.06 23.72 -18.81
C ASN A 291 4.78 22.22 -19.08
N ARG A 292 5.03 21.37 -18.09
CA ARG A 292 4.88 19.93 -18.23
C ARG A 292 3.41 19.47 -18.13
N TYR A 293 2.63 20.00 -17.17
CA TYR A 293 1.30 19.48 -16.83
C TYR A 293 0.15 20.43 -17.17
N THR A 294 0.41 21.50 -17.85
CA THR A 294 -0.56 22.56 -18.12
C THR A 294 -0.98 23.35 -16.87
N GLU A 295 -1.63 24.47 -17.09
CA GLU A 295 -2.13 25.33 -16.02
C GLU A 295 -3.20 24.65 -15.14
N ARG A 296 -3.97 23.72 -15.70
CA ARG A 296 -5.04 23.02 -14.99
C ARG A 296 -4.52 22.14 -13.84
N VAL A 297 -3.45 21.40 -14.05
CA VAL A 297 -2.83 20.56 -13.01
C VAL A 297 -2.03 21.42 -12.05
N SER A 298 -1.18 22.33 -12.58
CA SER A 298 -0.33 23.16 -11.75
C SER A 298 -1.12 24.09 -10.82
N SER A 299 -2.28 24.61 -11.26
CA SER A 299 -3.14 25.43 -10.41
C SER A 299 -3.71 24.65 -9.21
N ARG A 300 -3.98 23.36 -9.35
CA ARG A 300 -4.43 22.51 -8.22
C ARG A 300 -3.31 22.17 -7.24
N LEU A 301 -2.12 21.93 -7.76
CA LEU A 301 -0.95 21.65 -6.93
C LEU A 301 -0.47 22.86 -6.14
N LEU A 302 -0.71 24.05 -6.66
CA LEU A 302 -0.22 25.32 -6.11
C LEU A 302 -1.33 26.18 -5.49
N ASP A 303 -2.58 25.69 -5.39
CA ASP A 303 -3.69 26.45 -4.83
C ASP A 303 -3.53 26.63 -3.31
N PRO A 304 -3.29 27.86 -2.82
CA PRO A 304 -3.07 28.11 -1.39
C PRO A 304 -4.32 27.89 -0.53
N ARG A 305 -5.50 27.74 -1.13
CA ARG A 305 -6.76 27.49 -0.42
C ARG A 305 -6.89 26.02 -0.01
N THR A 306 -6.27 25.13 -0.75
CA THR A 306 -6.40 23.67 -0.56
C THR A 306 -5.08 22.97 -0.27
N GLY A 307 -3.95 23.69 -0.36
CA GLY A 307 -2.64 23.07 -0.22
C GLY A 307 -1.52 24.01 0.20
N ILE A 308 -0.40 23.43 0.54
CA ILE A 308 0.86 24.07 0.87
C ILE A 308 1.92 23.62 -0.13
N ALA A 309 2.60 24.56 -0.79
CA ALA A 309 3.76 24.27 -1.63
C ALA A 309 5.04 24.75 -0.94
N ILE A 310 5.94 23.83 -0.64
CA ILE A 310 7.21 24.06 0.06
C ILE A 310 8.36 23.94 -0.94
N ALA A 311 9.10 25.05 -1.11
CA ALA A 311 10.29 25.07 -1.96
C ALA A 311 11.53 24.64 -1.19
N PHE A 312 12.22 23.63 -1.69
CA PHE A 312 13.52 23.18 -1.23
C PHE A 312 14.62 23.89 -1.99
N ARG A 313 15.57 24.45 -1.26
CA ARG A 313 16.72 25.19 -1.82
C ARG A 313 17.97 24.81 -1.08
N GLY A 314 19.11 24.83 -1.77
CA GLY A 314 20.42 24.56 -1.20
C GLY A 314 21.24 23.56 -2.02
N GLN A 315 22.29 23.04 -1.42
CA GLN A 315 23.20 22.06 -2.02
C GLN A 315 22.68 20.64 -1.82
N ASP A 316 22.94 19.76 -2.78
CA ASP A 316 22.65 18.32 -2.68
C ASP A 316 23.45 17.70 -1.54
N ILE A 317 22.76 17.19 -0.52
CA ILE A 317 23.38 16.59 0.68
C ILE A 317 24.02 15.22 0.42
N ARG A 318 23.78 14.61 -0.71
CA ARG A 318 24.43 13.35 -1.13
C ARG A 318 25.88 13.60 -1.58
N LEU A 319 26.17 14.82 -2.01
CA LEU A 319 27.50 15.25 -2.44
C LEU A 319 28.34 15.86 -1.30
N THR A 320 27.71 16.18 -0.17
CA THR A 320 28.42 16.67 1.02
C THR A 320 28.86 15.48 1.87
N ARG A 321 30.16 15.41 2.19
CA ARG A 321 30.68 14.41 3.14
C ARG A 321 29.99 14.59 4.50
N PRO A 322 29.52 13.51 5.16
CA PRO A 322 29.05 13.64 6.53
C PRO A 322 30.19 14.17 7.40
N VAL A 323 29.94 15.22 8.14
CA VAL A 323 30.84 15.76 9.17
C VAL A 323 30.80 14.86 10.40
#